data_48926c8bddfffe1db50809e90b2a64de
#
_entry.id   48926c8bddfffe1db50809e90b2a64de
#
_cell.length_a   1.000
_cell.length_b   1.000
_cell.length_c   1.000
_cell.angle_alpha   90.00
_cell.angle_beta   90.00
_cell.angle_gamma   90.00
#
_symmetry.space_group_name_H-M   'P 1'
#
loop_
_entity.id
_entity.type
_entity.pdbx_description
1 polymer ?
#
loop_
_entity_poly.entity_id
_entity_poly.type
_entity_poly.pdbx_seq_one_letter_code
_entity_poly.pdbx_strand_id
1 'polypeptide(L)'
;MKLRLFILCILVALAGSVSGQHLTLKNYQKKALPRNLVAVGNSLYSDKSPITNLDWREYLYWLEQTYGKESAQFRAALPDEAILRQQMPDSIATNYLWQPAYNGFTVLGVSLEQARAYCQWRTDRVAEQMLWYLKILPKDYPIASFSLAEYDNPKNLQFLHFFLPQEGMETRYGFFCFAEWR
;
A
#
# COMPACT_ATOMS: atom_id res chain seq x y z
N MET A 1 -79.84 0.78 -0.64
CA MET A 1 -78.82 -0.28 -0.71
C MET A 1 -77.57 0.30 -1.42
N LYS A 2 -76.52 0.60 -0.66
CA LYS A 2 -75.29 1.19 -1.18
C LYS A 2 -74.20 0.11 -1.30
N LEU A 3 -73.88 -0.27 -2.55
CA LEU A 3 -72.85 -1.22 -2.90
C LEU A 3 -71.46 -0.55 -2.72
N ARG A 4 -70.69 -0.91 -1.71
CA ARG A 4 -69.30 -0.42 -1.54
C ARG A 4 -68.37 -1.32 -2.36
N LEU A 5 -67.83 -0.73 -3.41
CA LEU A 5 -66.82 -1.34 -4.22
C LEU A 5 -65.47 -1.25 -3.47
N PHE A 6 -64.94 -2.37 -3.01
CA PHE A 6 -63.61 -2.46 -2.45
C PHE A 6 -62.61 -2.57 -3.59
N ILE A 7 -61.91 -1.46 -3.86
CA ILE A 7 -60.77 -1.46 -4.78
C ILE A 7 -59.55 -1.95 -3.97
N LEU A 8 -59.17 -3.19 -4.20
CA LEU A 8 -57.96 -3.77 -3.65
C LEU A 8 -56.76 -3.28 -4.45
N CYS A 9 -56.08 -2.24 -3.98
CA CYS A 9 -54.81 -1.81 -4.56
C CYS A 9 -53.73 -2.85 -4.20
N ILE A 10 -53.42 -3.73 -5.13
CA ILE A 10 -52.24 -4.58 -5.08
C ILE A 10 -51.03 -3.70 -5.42
N LEU A 11 -50.36 -3.19 -4.38
CA LEU A 11 -49.01 -2.62 -4.47
C LEU A 11 -48.04 -3.76 -4.73
N VAL A 12 -47.78 -4.06 -5.98
CA VAL A 12 -46.64 -4.87 -6.38
C VAL A 12 -45.38 -4.03 -6.11
N ALA A 13 -44.80 -4.23 -4.94
CA ALA A 13 -43.46 -3.75 -4.66
C ALA A 13 -42.51 -4.47 -5.60
N LEU A 14 -42.16 -3.84 -6.70
CA LEU A 14 -40.99 -4.18 -7.51
C LEU A 14 -39.77 -3.89 -6.65
N ALA A 15 -39.42 -4.84 -5.78
CA ALA A 15 -38.10 -4.92 -5.21
C ALA A 15 -37.15 -5.23 -6.38
N GLY A 16 -36.79 -4.17 -7.09
CA GLY A 16 -35.65 -4.23 -8.01
C GLY A 16 -34.45 -4.66 -7.21
N SER A 17 -34.10 -5.93 -7.30
CA SER A 17 -32.83 -6.44 -6.83
C SER A 17 -31.75 -5.67 -7.58
N VAL A 18 -31.28 -4.59 -6.99
CA VAL A 18 -30.02 -3.99 -7.39
C VAL A 18 -28.99 -5.08 -7.11
N SER A 19 -28.70 -5.88 -8.11
CA SER A 19 -27.54 -6.77 -8.19
C SER A 19 -26.29 -5.88 -8.12
N GLY A 20 -26.10 -5.20 -7.01
CA GLY A 20 -24.80 -4.68 -6.63
C GLY A 20 -23.92 -5.90 -6.62
N GLN A 21 -23.04 -6.02 -7.61
CA GLN A 21 -21.99 -7.03 -7.57
C GLN A 21 -21.31 -6.87 -6.21
N HIS A 22 -21.71 -7.68 -5.24
CA HIS A 22 -20.97 -7.88 -4.02
C HIS A 22 -19.61 -8.39 -4.48
N LEU A 23 -18.67 -7.47 -4.63
CA LEU A 23 -17.27 -7.79 -4.80
C LEU A 23 -16.91 -8.57 -3.53
N THR A 24 -16.95 -9.90 -3.65
CA THR A 24 -16.54 -10.75 -2.54
C THR A 24 -15.10 -10.40 -2.20
N LEU A 25 -14.74 -10.47 -0.94
CA LEU A 25 -13.37 -10.25 -0.47
C LEU A 25 -12.35 -11.01 -1.34
N LYS A 26 -12.68 -12.25 -1.77
CA LYS A 26 -11.87 -13.05 -2.70
C LYS A 26 -11.66 -12.38 -4.07
N ASN A 27 -12.68 -11.74 -4.63
CA ASN A 27 -12.56 -11.04 -5.91
C ASN A 27 -11.72 -9.76 -5.77
N TYR A 28 -11.81 -9.11 -4.61
CA TYR A 28 -10.95 -7.98 -4.31
C TYR A 28 -9.50 -8.43 -4.14
N GLN A 29 -9.21 -9.41 -3.30
CA GLN A 29 -7.86 -9.95 -3.07
C GLN A 29 -7.16 -10.31 -4.39
N LYS A 30 -7.87 -10.89 -5.34
CA LYS A 30 -7.33 -11.22 -6.67
C LYS A 30 -7.03 -9.98 -7.53
N LYS A 31 -7.82 -8.91 -7.41
CA LYS A 31 -7.65 -7.66 -8.18
C LYS A 31 -6.71 -6.67 -7.52
N ALA A 32 -6.59 -6.72 -6.21
CA ALA A 32 -5.84 -5.75 -5.41
C ALA A 32 -4.38 -6.14 -5.17
N LEU A 33 -3.95 -7.32 -5.61
CA LEU A 33 -2.53 -7.66 -5.59
C LEU A 33 -1.76 -6.65 -6.43
N PRO A 34 -0.81 -5.91 -5.85
CA PRO A 34 0.07 -5.04 -6.61
C PRO A 34 0.72 -5.81 -7.77
N ARG A 35 0.77 -5.20 -8.96
CA ARG A 35 1.24 -5.85 -10.20
C ARG A 35 2.71 -6.29 -10.14
N ASN A 36 3.47 -5.71 -9.23
CA ASN A 36 4.89 -6.02 -9.00
C ASN A 36 5.11 -7.18 -8.02
N LEU A 37 4.06 -7.86 -7.56
CA LEU A 37 4.17 -9.06 -6.74
C LEU A 37 4.07 -10.35 -7.56
N VAL A 38 4.82 -11.37 -7.13
CA VAL A 38 4.73 -12.76 -7.61
C VAL A 38 4.46 -13.69 -6.43
N ALA A 39 3.65 -14.71 -6.64
CA ALA A 39 3.45 -15.76 -5.65
C ALA A 39 4.74 -16.60 -5.55
N VAL A 40 5.22 -16.79 -4.32
CA VAL A 40 6.40 -17.63 -4.01
C VAL A 40 6.05 -18.78 -3.07
N GLY A 41 4.79 -18.84 -2.63
CA GLY A 41 4.27 -19.93 -1.80
C GLY A 41 2.76 -19.80 -1.61
N ASN A 42 2.19 -20.65 -0.74
CA ASN A 42 0.79 -20.57 -0.37
C ASN A 42 0.53 -19.27 0.41
N SER A 43 -0.20 -18.33 -0.20
CA SER A 43 -0.51 -17.02 0.37
C SER A 43 0.71 -16.10 0.62
N LEU A 44 1.90 -16.49 0.18
CA LEU A 44 3.13 -15.71 0.28
C LEU A 44 3.50 -15.15 -1.10
N TYR A 45 3.82 -13.87 -1.11
CA TYR A 45 4.21 -13.12 -2.31
C TYR A 45 5.56 -12.44 -2.07
N SER A 46 6.28 -12.16 -3.14
CA SER A 46 7.51 -11.36 -3.15
C SER A 46 7.43 -10.30 -4.24
N ASP A 47 8.14 -9.21 -4.06
CA ASP A 47 8.40 -8.29 -5.17
C ASP A 47 9.11 -9.02 -6.31
N LYS A 48 8.78 -8.64 -7.56
CA LYS A 48 9.41 -9.17 -8.79
C LYS A 48 10.85 -8.68 -8.96
N SER A 49 11.12 -7.51 -8.44
CA SER A 49 12.41 -6.82 -8.50
C SER A 49 12.71 -6.17 -7.17
N PRO A 50 13.96 -5.86 -6.86
CA PRO A 50 14.30 -5.04 -5.70
C PRO A 50 13.55 -3.72 -5.73
N ILE A 51 13.32 -3.13 -4.54
CA ILE A 51 12.75 -1.78 -4.43
C ILE A 51 13.63 -0.80 -5.17
N THR A 52 13.00 0.02 -6.02
CA THR A 52 13.70 0.95 -6.90
C THR A 52 13.82 2.35 -6.28
N ASN A 53 14.69 3.19 -6.89
CA ASN A 53 14.77 4.60 -6.52
C ASN A 53 13.42 5.33 -6.69
N LEU A 54 12.61 4.96 -7.67
CA LEU A 54 11.28 5.53 -7.86
C LEU A 54 10.35 5.16 -6.71
N ASP A 55 10.29 3.87 -6.35
CA ASP A 55 9.46 3.39 -5.24
C ASP A 55 9.85 4.08 -3.93
N TRP A 56 11.17 4.24 -3.69
CA TRP A 56 11.66 4.91 -2.49
C TRP A 56 11.32 6.40 -2.47
N ARG A 57 11.38 7.09 -3.61
CA ARG A 57 10.97 8.51 -3.71
C ARG A 57 9.47 8.70 -3.52
N GLU A 58 8.65 7.75 -3.92
CA GLU A 58 7.20 7.77 -3.60
C GLU A 58 6.98 7.75 -2.08
N TYR A 59 7.73 6.91 -1.37
CA TYR A 59 7.71 6.89 0.09
C TYR A 59 8.19 8.22 0.71
N LEU A 60 9.32 8.75 0.24
CA LEU A 60 9.84 10.04 0.70
C LEU A 60 8.85 11.18 0.42
N TYR A 61 8.24 11.20 -0.76
CA TYR A 61 7.21 12.18 -1.10
C TYR A 61 6.02 12.11 -0.14
N TRP A 62 5.56 10.91 0.19
CA TRP A 62 4.48 10.73 1.16
C TRP A 62 4.88 11.25 2.54
N LEU A 63 6.10 10.97 3.00
CA LEU A 63 6.62 11.49 4.27
C LEU A 63 6.69 13.02 4.27
N GLU A 64 7.13 13.62 3.16
CA GLU A 64 7.21 15.06 3.00
C GLU A 64 5.81 15.70 3.07
N GLN A 65 4.81 15.13 2.39
CA GLN A 65 3.44 15.63 2.39
C GLN A 65 2.77 15.48 3.76
N THR A 66 3.12 14.41 4.50
CA THR A 66 2.48 14.09 5.78
C THR A 66 3.10 14.84 6.96
N TYR A 67 4.43 14.88 7.01
CA TYR A 67 5.17 15.38 8.18
C TYR A 67 6.01 16.63 7.87
N GLY A 68 6.19 16.95 6.61
CA GLY A 68 7.07 18.02 6.14
C GLY A 68 8.52 17.57 5.93
N LYS A 69 9.22 18.25 5.03
CA LYS A 69 10.59 17.94 4.62
C LYS A 69 11.62 18.02 5.76
N GLU A 70 11.36 18.89 6.72
CA GLU A 70 12.24 19.09 7.89
C GLU A 70 11.92 18.16 9.07
N SER A 71 10.96 17.25 8.89
CA SER A 71 10.57 16.32 9.95
C SER A 71 11.66 15.28 10.25
N ALA A 72 11.64 14.74 11.45
CA ALA A 72 12.51 13.63 11.83
C ALA A 72 12.24 12.38 10.98
N GLN A 73 10.96 12.15 10.65
CA GLN A 73 10.52 11.02 9.83
C GLN A 73 11.10 11.08 8.41
N PHE A 74 11.02 12.25 7.76
CA PHE A 74 11.59 12.42 6.43
C PHE A 74 13.11 12.26 6.43
N ARG A 75 13.80 12.93 7.37
CA ARG A 75 15.26 12.84 7.48
C ARG A 75 15.74 11.43 7.80
N ALA A 76 15.03 10.72 8.68
CA ALA A 76 15.36 9.33 9.01
C ALA A 76 15.17 8.35 7.83
N ALA A 77 14.37 8.70 6.83
CA ALA A 77 14.13 7.88 5.65
C ALA A 77 15.13 8.15 4.51
N LEU A 78 15.99 9.17 4.62
CA LEU A 78 17.00 9.42 3.58
C LEU A 78 18.07 8.33 3.59
N PRO A 79 18.38 7.71 2.43
CA PRO A 79 19.46 6.74 2.32
C PRO A 79 20.82 7.33 2.68
N ASP A 80 21.73 6.48 3.17
CA ASP A 80 23.09 6.87 3.49
C ASP A 80 23.93 7.05 2.23
N GLU A 81 24.25 8.30 1.88
CA GLU A 81 25.10 8.63 0.74
C GLU A 81 26.53 8.08 0.86
N ALA A 82 27.03 7.84 2.06
CA ALA A 82 28.38 7.30 2.23
C ALA A 82 28.49 5.88 1.66
N ILE A 83 27.40 5.11 1.71
CA ILE A 83 27.32 3.78 1.10
C ILE A 83 27.37 3.91 -0.44
N LEU A 84 26.67 4.89 -1.00
CA LEU A 84 26.66 5.16 -2.44
C LEU A 84 28.06 5.54 -2.95
N ARG A 85 28.77 6.41 -2.22
CA ARG A 85 30.14 6.86 -2.56
C ARG A 85 31.18 5.74 -2.52
N GLN A 86 30.92 4.69 -1.79
CA GLN A 86 31.79 3.50 -1.79
C GLN A 86 31.64 2.64 -3.06
N GLN A 87 30.52 2.78 -3.78
CA GLN A 87 30.18 1.91 -4.90
C GLN A 87 30.22 2.61 -6.27
N MET A 88 30.15 3.93 -6.29
CA MET A 88 30.10 4.70 -7.51
C MET A 88 30.80 6.05 -7.35
N PRO A 89 31.20 6.70 -8.47
CA PRO A 89 31.79 8.04 -8.42
C PRO A 89 30.86 9.05 -7.73
N ASP A 90 31.42 10.01 -7.01
CA ASP A 90 30.70 11.07 -6.29
C ASP A 90 29.69 11.81 -7.17
N SER A 91 30.02 12.06 -8.42
CA SER A 91 29.15 12.72 -9.40
C SER A 91 27.85 11.95 -9.68
N ILE A 92 27.87 10.63 -9.50
CA ILE A 92 26.69 9.75 -9.63
C ILE A 92 26.02 9.62 -8.26
N ALA A 93 26.78 9.33 -7.20
CA ALA A 93 26.28 9.07 -5.86
C ALA A 93 25.35 10.18 -5.35
N THR A 94 25.75 11.44 -5.49
CA THR A 94 24.99 12.61 -5.04
C THR A 94 23.60 12.72 -5.69
N ASN A 95 23.46 12.22 -6.92
CA ASN A 95 22.23 12.34 -7.68
C ASN A 95 21.51 11.00 -7.90
N TYR A 96 22.07 9.91 -7.43
CA TYR A 96 21.59 8.55 -7.72
C TYR A 96 20.11 8.34 -7.40
N LEU A 97 19.68 8.82 -6.24
CA LEU A 97 18.29 8.70 -5.82
C LEU A 97 17.35 9.60 -6.63
N TRP A 98 17.83 10.78 -7.06
CA TRP A 98 16.96 11.85 -7.53
C TRP A 98 16.87 11.96 -9.06
N GLN A 99 17.87 11.49 -9.79
CA GLN A 99 17.86 11.60 -11.25
C GLN A 99 16.88 10.62 -11.89
N PRO A 100 16.01 11.09 -12.82
CA PRO A 100 15.05 10.24 -13.51
C PRO A 100 15.69 9.07 -14.28
N ALA A 101 16.94 9.22 -14.75
CA ALA A 101 17.67 8.15 -15.42
C ALA A 101 17.89 6.91 -14.54
N TYR A 102 17.87 7.07 -13.20
CA TYR A 102 18.08 6.00 -12.24
C TYR A 102 16.78 5.51 -11.57
N ASN A 103 15.61 5.93 -12.06
CA ASN A 103 14.31 5.57 -11.48
C ASN A 103 14.14 4.07 -11.29
N GLY A 104 14.47 3.28 -12.28
CA GLY A 104 14.33 1.82 -12.27
C GLY A 104 15.49 1.07 -11.62
N PHE A 105 16.50 1.76 -11.12
CA PHE A 105 17.64 1.14 -10.43
C PHE A 105 17.27 0.88 -8.97
N THR A 106 17.88 -0.15 -8.40
CA THR A 106 17.69 -0.54 -6.99
C THR A 106 18.09 0.60 -6.07
N VAL A 107 17.24 0.91 -5.08
CA VAL A 107 17.62 1.87 -4.03
C VAL A 107 18.77 1.29 -3.21
N LEU A 108 19.78 2.11 -2.93
CA LEU A 108 20.97 1.75 -2.18
C LEU A 108 21.12 2.64 -0.94
N GLY A 109 21.92 2.22 0.03
CA GLY A 109 22.18 2.98 1.25
C GLY A 109 21.02 2.95 2.25
N VAL A 110 20.10 2.00 2.11
CA VAL A 110 18.94 1.84 3.01
C VAL A 110 19.28 0.90 4.15
N SER A 111 19.09 1.36 5.39
CA SER A 111 19.25 0.51 6.58
C SER A 111 18.10 -0.49 6.73
N LEU A 112 18.30 -1.52 7.56
CA LEU A 112 17.26 -2.50 7.88
C LEU A 112 16.01 -1.85 8.51
N GLU A 113 16.22 -0.86 9.36
CA GLU A 113 15.11 -0.11 10.00
C GLU A 113 14.33 0.71 9.01
N GLN A 114 15.02 1.38 8.08
CA GLN A 114 14.39 2.12 6.99
C GLN A 114 13.59 1.18 6.07
N ALA A 115 14.15 0.02 5.72
CA ALA A 115 13.46 -0.97 4.90
C ALA A 115 12.20 -1.53 5.60
N ARG A 116 12.24 -1.76 6.92
CA ARG A 116 11.07 -2.15 7.73
C ARG A 116 10.00 -1.06 7.74
N ALA A 117 10.41 0.19 7.94
CA ALA A 117 9.49 1.32 7.91
C ALA A 117 8.81 1.48 6.53
N TYR A 118 9.53 1.27 5.44
CA TYR A 118 8.99 1.22 4.10
C TYR A 118 7.95 0.10 3.92
N CYS A 119 8.24 -1.12 4.38
CA CYS A 119 7.29 -2.23 4.31
C CYS A 119 6.00 -1.93 5.11
N GLN A 120 6.13 -1.31 6.30
CA GLN A 120 4.97 -0.90 7.09
C GLN A 120 4.15 0.17 6.37
N TRP A 121 4.80 1.22 5.87
CA TRP A 121 4.14 2.25 5.06
C TRP A 121 3.38 1.64 3.87
N ARG A 122 3.99 0.72 3.16
CA ARG A 122 3.37 0.05 2.02
C ARG A 122 2.15 -0.78 2.44
N THR A 123 2.21 -1.45 3.59
CA THR A 123 1.06 -2.14 4.20
C THR A 123 -0.10 -1.17 4.40
N ASP A 124 0.15 -0.03 5.01
CA ASP A 124 -0.87 0.98 5.31
C ASP A 124 -1.48 1.54 4.02
N ARG A 125 -0.66 1.86 3.01
CA ARG A 125 -1.16 2.42 1.73
C ARG A 125 -2.00 1.41 0.95
N VAL A 126 -1.61 0.14 0.92
CA VAL A 126 -2.38 -0.91 0.25
C VAL A 126 -3.69 -1.19 0.99
N ALA A 127 -3.68 -1.21 2.33
CA ALA A 127 -4.87 -1.36 3.14
C ALA A 127 -5.85 -0.19 2.96
N GLU A 128 -5.36 1.05 2.98
CA GLU A 128 -6.15 2.25 2.71
C GLU A 128 -6.82 2.20 1.33
N GLN A 129 -6.06 1.86 0.29
CA GLN A 129 -6.60 1.71 -1.06
C GLN A 129 -7.69 0.64 -1.14
N MET A 130 -7.51 -0.48 -0.41
CA MET A 130 -8.52 -1.52 -0.28
C MET A 130 -9.80 -0.99 0.35
N LEU A 131 -9.70 -0.28 1.46
CA LEU A 131 -10.85 0.25 2.18
C LEU A 131 -11.60 1.30 1.35
N TRP A 132 -10.89 2.10 0.57
CA TRP A 132 -11.51 3.02 -0.40
C TRP A 132 -12.26 2.28 -1.50
N TYR A 133 -11.62 1.27 -2.07
CA TYR A 133 -12.23 0.46 -3.11
C TYR A 133 -13.51 -0.23 -2.62
N LEU A 134 -13.51 -0.72 -1.39
CA LEU A 134 -14.68 -1.32 -0.72
C LEU A 134 -15.70 -0.27 -0.25
N LYS A 135 -15.44 1.03 -0.44
CA LYS A 135 -16.28 2.14 0.02
C LYS A 135 -16.50 2.13 1.55
N ILE A 136 -15.51 1.69 2.29
CA ILE A 136 -15.52 1.67 3.76
C ILE A 136 -14.98 2.99 4.30
N LEU A 137 -13.88 3.50 3.74
CA LEU A 137 -13.39 4.84 4.05
C LEU A 137 -14.24 5.90 3.35
N PRO A 138 -14.59 7.00 4.03
CA PRO A 138 -15.27 8.13 3.42
C PRO A 138 -14.36 8.80 2.37
N LYS A 139 -14.96 9.52 1.40
CA LYS A 139 -14.22 10.14 0.30
C LYS A 139 -13.26 11.24 0.75
N ASP A 140 -13.57 11.86 1.85
CA ASP A 140 -12.83 12.96 2.51
C ASP A 140 -11.89 12.46 3.60
N TYR A 141 -11.70 11.15 3.72
CA TYR A 141 -10.74 10.59 4.68
C TYR A 141 -9.32 11.11 4.38
N PRO A 142 -8.61 11.68 5.36
CA PRO A 142 -7.28 12.23 5.13
C PRO A 142 -6.29 11.12 4.79
N ILE A 143 -5.80 11.09 3.56
CA ILE A 143 -4.89 10.05 3.02
C ILE A 143 -3.64 9.86 3.90
N ALA A 144 -3.17 10.93 4.54
CA ALA A 144 -1.96 10.91 5.35
C ALA A 144 -2.13 10.29 6.75
N SER A 145 -3.36 10.09 7.21
CA SER A 145 -3.63 9.70 8.61
C SER A 145 -3.93 8.21 8.80
N PHE A 146 -4.04 7.43 7.72
CA PHE A 146 -4.38 6.02 7.85
C PHE A 146 -3.20 5.19 8.35
N SER A 147 -3.41 4.46 9.46
CA SER A 147 -2.53 3.42 9.98
C SER A 147 -3.35 2.15 10.20
N LEU A 148 -2.90 1.05 9.61
CA LEU A 148 -3.58 -0.24 9.77
C LEU A 148 -3.49 -0.74 11.22
N ALA A 149 -2.42 -0.41 11.93
CA ALA A 149 -2.24 -0.78 13.34
C ALA A 149 -3.26 -0.11 14.27
N GLU A 150 -3.78 1.06 13.88
CA GLU A 150 -4.77 1.84 14.63
C GLU A 150 -6.21 1.62 14.11
N TYR A 151 -6.35 0.90 12.99
CA TYR A 151 -7.65 0.67 12.36
C TYR A 151 -8.44 -0.38 13.13
N ASP A 152 -9.59 0.04 13.70
CA ASP A 152 -10.58 -0.90 14.22
C ASP A 152 -11.24 -1.64 13.05
N ASN A 153 -10.93 -2.94 12.91
CA ASN A 153 -11.35 -3.78 11.79
C ASN A 153 -12.68 -4.51 12.10
N PRO A 154 -13.84 -3.80 12.14
CA PRO A 154 -15.12 -4.35 12.58
C PRO A 154 -15.67 -5.44 11.66
N LYS A 155 -15.11 -5.55 10.44
CA LYS A 155 -15.55 -6.55 9.44
C LYS A 155 -14.60 -7.75 9.34
N ASN A 156 -13.59 -7.84 10.19
CA ASN A 156 -12.56 -8.87 10.13
C ASN A 156 -11.98 -9.05 8.72
N LEU A 157 -11.64 -7.95 8.07
CA LEU A 157 -11.04 -7.96 6.75
C LEU A 157 -9.59 -8.44 6.86
N GLN A 158 -9.16 -9.23 5.89
CA GLN A 158 -7.74 -9.57 5.74
C GLN A 158 -7.06 -8.49 4.92
N PHE A 159 -5.89 -8.05 5.37
CA PHE A 159 -5.06 -7.08 4.67
C PHE A 159 -3.75 -7.70 4.19
N LEU A 160 -3.16 -7.12 3.15
CA LEU A 160 -1.88 -7.53 2.64
C LEU A 160 -0.77 -6.85 3.47
N HIS A 161 -0.05 -7.63 4.26
CA HIS A 161 1.05 -7.17 5.10
C HIS A 161 2.38 -7.36 4.41
N PHE A 162 3.13 -6.28 4.23
CA PHE A 162 4.47 -6.30 3.68
C PHE A 162 5.50 -6.41 4.81
N PHE A 163 6.55 -7.21 4.60
CA PHE A 163 7.60 -7.46 5.57
C PHE A 163 8.92 -7.86 4.91
N LEU A 164 9.98 -7.84 5.67
CA LEU A 164 11.27 -8.39 5.28
C LEU A 164 11.37 -9.86 5.73
N PRO A 165 11.86 -10.79 4.89
CA PRO A 165 11.75 -12.23 5.14
C PRO A 165 12.68 -12.74 6.23
N GLN A 166 13.75 -12.01 6.55
CA GLN A 166 14.78 -12.45 7.51
C GLN A 166 15.21 -11.31 8.42
N GLU A 167 15.44 -11.63 9.69
CA GLU A 167 16.16 -10.75 10.60
C GLU A 167 17.65 -10.73 10.20
N GLY A 168 18.28 -9.54 10.28
CA GLY A 168 19.69 -9.37 9.93
C GLY A 168 19.99 -9.32 8.44
N MET A 169 18.97 -9.19 7.57
CA MET A 169 19.17 -9.01 6.14
C MET A 169 20.00 -7.75 5.85
N GLU A 170 20.97 -7.89 4.94
CA GLU A 170 21.75 -6.77 4.43
C GLU A 170 20.92 -6.00 3.39
N THR A 171 20.45 -4.80 3.74
CA THR A 171 19.56 -3.98 2.90
C THR A 171 20.28 -2.84 2.18
N ARG A 172 21.55 -2.56 2.54
CA ARG A 172 22.32 -1.43 1.97
C ARG A 172 22.53 -1.52 0.47
N TYR A 173 22.48 -2.73 -0.08
CA TYR A 173 22.68 -3.02 -1.50
C TYR A 173 21.38 -3.38 -2.23
N GLY A 174 20.26 -3.08 -1.60
CA GLY A 174 18.93 -3.35 -2.11
C GLY A 174 18.18 -4.40 -1.31
N PHE A 175 16.86 -4.38 -1.42
CA PHE A 175 16.00 -5.32 -0.72
C PHE A 175 14.69 -5.55 -1.51
N PHE A 176 14.01 -6.64 -1.14
CA PHE A 176 12.67 -6.99 -1.60
C PHE A 176 11.73 -6.97 -0.41
N CYS A 177 10.49 -6.53 -0.60
CA CYS A 177 9.44 -6.83 0.36
C CYS A 177 8.78 -8.16 0.01
N PHE A 178 8.44 -8.92 1.04
CA PHE A 178 7.50 -10.02 0.97
C PHE A 178 6.14 -9.55 1.47
N ALA A 179 5.08 -10.25 1.10
CA ALA A 179 3.74 -9.90 1.52
C ALA A 179 2.88 -11.15 1.74
N GLU A 180 1.99 -11.09 2.74
CA GLU A 180 0.99 -12.12 2.98
C GLU A 180 -0.34 -11.52 3.45
N TRP A 181 -1.43 -12.23 3.22
CA TRP A 181 -2.74 -11.86 3.73
C TRP A 181 -2.89 -12.28 5.21
N ARG A 182 -3.17 -11.32 6.07
CA ARG A 182 -3.43 -11.52 7.51
C ARG A 182 -4.76 -10.92 7.92
#